data_77bdc9d308b4b3bd20e7b86caf8ba31d
#
_entry.id   77bdc9d308b4b3bd20e7b86caf8ba31d
#
_cell.length_a   1.000
_cell.length_b   1.000
_cell.length_c   1.000
_cell.angle_alpha   90.00
_cell.angle_beta   90.00
_cell.angle_gamma   90.00
#
_symmetry.space_group_name_H-M   'P 1'
#
loop_
_entity.id
_entity.type
_entity.pdbx_description
1 polymer ?
#
loop_
_entity_poly.entity_id
_entity_poly.type
_entity_poly.pdbx_seq_one_letter_code
_entity_poly.pdbx_strand_id
1 'polypeptide(L)'
;MYGPFGHPFYNSVVATFCHQIARNETPKIEVDGQLKLIYVSEVVDAILHAIRMKDNSSEKVISHSAEAKVSDILNLLQNFKLVYQDKGEFPMLHNAFERKLFNTYRCYMDIGVYFPRKFVQHTDNRGTFVEIARHGIAGQTSFSTTEPGITRGNHFHTRKIERFAVIKGKALIQLRRIGTSKVHNFYLDGNEPAYVDMPIWYTHNIKNIGNETLYTNFWINEPFDPSDADTYFETV
;
A
#
# COMPACT_ATOMS: atom_id res chain seq x y z
N MET A 1 1.55 -16.79 11.45
CA MET A 1 1.73 -16.21 10.12
C MET A 1 0.85 -14.96 10.00
N TYR A 2 1.31 -13.91 9.30
CA TYR A 2 0.53 -12.71 9.01
C TYR A 2 0.85 -12.20 7.61
N GLY A 3 0.00 -11.32 7.07
CA GLY A 3 0.18 -10.72 5.74
C GLY A 3 -1.13 -10.18 5.16
N PRO A 4 -1.10 -9.70 3.90
CA PRO A 4 -2.26 -9.16 3.21
C PRO A 4 -3.43 -10.15 3.14
N PHE A 5 -4.64 -9.61 3.25
CA PHE A 5 -5.89 -10.33 2.98
C PHE A 5 -6.17 -11.57 3.84
N GLY A 6 -5.49 -11.75 4.98
CA GLY A 6 -5.85 -12.79 5.95
C GLY A 6 -7.29 -12.61 6.44
N HIS A 7 -7.99 -13.72 6.72
CA HIS A 7 -9.39 -13.66 7.20
C HIS A 7 -9.44 -13.09 8.62
N PRO A 8 -10.10 -11.94 8.86
CA PRO A 8 -10.27 -11.40 10.20
C PRO A 8 -11.15 -12.32 11.04
N PHE A 9 -10.98 -12.29 12.36
CA PHE A 9 -11.67 -13.12 13.32
C PHE A 9 -11.44 -14.64 13.15
N TYR A 10 -10.41 -15.02 12.41
CA TYR A 10 -10.02 -16.41 12.20
C TYR A 10 -8.52 -16.60 12.37
N ASN A 11 -8.11 -17.10 13.53
CA ASN A 11 -6.72 -17.50 13.86
C ASN A 11 -5.61 -16.47 13.60
N SER A 12 -5.92 -15.18 13.48
CA SER A 12 -4.93 -14.12 13.28
C SER A 12 -5.33 -12.83 13.99
N VAL A 13 -4.65 -12.54 15.10
CA VAL A 13 -4.82 -11.26 15.81
C VAL A 13 -4.43 -10.09 14.91
N VAL A 14 -3.39 -10.22 14.08
CA VAL A 14 -2.97 -9.15 13.15
C VAL A 14 -4.07 -8.84 12.14
N ALA A 15 -4.67 -9.86 11.50
CA ALA A 15 -5.77 -9.67 10.55
C ALA A 15 -6.99 -9.02 11.22
N THR A 16 -7.35 -9.50 12.42
CA THR A 16 -8.48 -9.00 13.20
C THR A 16 -8.26 -7.53 13.59
N PHE A 17 -7.10 -7.19 14.14
CA PHE A 17 -6.79 -5.81 14.53
C PHE A 17 -6.71 -4.86 13.33
N CYS A 18 -6.07 -5.28 12.24
CA CYS A 18 -6.05 -4.48 11.01
C CYS A 18 -7.48 -4.19 10.51
N HIS A 19 -8.34 -5.20 10.50
CA HIS A 19 -9.74 -5.04 10.09
C HIS A 19 -10.51 -4.07 10.98
N GLN A 20 -10.42 -4.25 12.29
CA GLN A 20 -11.13 -3.43 13.28
C GLN A 20 -10.66 -1.97 13.24
N ILE A 21 -9.34 -1.75 13.32
CA ILE A 21 -8.77 -0.40 13.34
C ILE A 21 -9.08 0.36 12.06
N ALA A 22 -8.98 -0.29 10.90
CA ALA A 22 -9.30 0.35 9.62
C ALA A 22 -10.77 0.79 9.51
N ARG A 23 -11.67 0.19 10.31
CA ARG A 23 -13.11 0.49 10.38
C ARG A 23 -13.55 1.31 11.59
N ASN A 24 -12.60 1.87 12.35
CA ASN A 24 -12.87 2.60 13.59
C ASN A 24 -13.52 1.75 14.70
N GLU A 25 -13.35 0.44 14.65
CA GLU A 25 -13.71 -0.45 15.73
C GLU A 25 -12.60 -0.46 16.80
N THR A 26 -12.95 -0.78 18.05
CA THR A 26 -12.00 -0.84 19.16
C THR A 26 -11.56 -2.29 19.40
N PRO A 27 -10.30 -2.66 19.05
CA PRO A 27 -9.78 -3.98 19.37
C PRO A 27 -9.69 -4.20 20.89
N LYS A 28 -9.93 -5.45 21.31
CA LYS A 28 -9.77 -5.88 22.69
C LYS A 28 -8.61 -6.86 22.80
N ILE A 29 -7.70 -6.61 23.72
CA ILE A 29 -6.65 -7.55 24.09
C ILE A 29 -7.18 -8.39 25.25
N GLU A 30 -7.32 -9.70 25.03
CA GLU A 30 -7.71 -10.62 26.11
C GLU A 30 -6.48 -11.13 26.87
N VAL A 31 -5.40 -11.42 26.13
CA VAL A 31 -4.11 -11.83 26.70
C VAL A 31 -2.99 -11.09 25.95
N ASP A 32 -2.17 -10.36 26.67
CA ASP A 32 -1.01 -9.67 26.09
C ASP A 32 0.22 -10.60 26.05
N GLY A 33 0.14 -11.59 25.17
CA GLY A 33 1.19 -12.59 24.99
C GLY A 33 2.26 -12.14 23.98
N GLN A 34 3.45 -12.73 24.12
CA GLN A 34 4.53 -12.62 23.13
C GLN A 34 4.21 -13.52 21.93
N LEU A 35 4.20 -12.97 20.73
CA LEU A 35 3.93 -13.70 19.49
C LEU A 35 5.20 -13.91 18.67
N LYS A 36 5.36 -15.10 18.15
CA LYS A 36 6.33 -15.44 17.11
C LYS A 36 5.67 -15.30 15.74
N LEU A 37 6.19 -14.41 14.93
CA LEU A 37 5.56 -13.95 13.71
C LEU A 37 6.42 -14.26 12.49
N ILE A 38 5.76 -14.71 11.41
CA ILE A 38 6.37 -14.87 10.10
C ILE A 38 5.44 -14.26 9.04
N TYR A 39 6.01 -13.53 8.11
CA TYR A 39 5.26 -12.92 7.02
C TYR A 39 4.96 -13.95 5.93
N VAL A 40 3.78 -13.85 5.31
CA VAL A 40 3.30 -14.86 4.36
C VAL A 40 4.26 -15.10 3.19
N SER A 41 4.91 -14.05 2.65
CA SER A 41 5.86 -14.23 1.55
C SER A 41 7.09 -15.05 1.97
N GLU A 42 7.56 -14.92 3.21
CA GLU A 42 8.70 -15.70 3.71
C GLU A 42 8.37 -17.21 3.76
N VAL A 43 7.12 -17.55 4.06
CA VAL A 43 6.66 -18.94 4.01
C VAL A 43 6.61 -19.44 2.57
N VAL A 44 6.07 -18.63 1.65
CA VAL A 44 6.02 -18.94 0.22
C VAL A 44 7.42 -19.13 -0.34
N ASP A 45 8.36 -18.24 -0.03
CA ASP A 45 9.75 -18.33 -0.49
C ASP A 45 10.43 -19.60 0.02
N ALA A 46 10.19 -19.99 1.27
CA ALA A 46 10.73 -21.24 1.83
C ALA A 46 10.15 -22.48 1.12
N ILE A 47 8.86 -22.47 0.80
CA ILE A 47 8.21 -23.55 0.05
C ILE A 47 8.78 -23.64 -1.38
N LEU A 48 8.87 -22.49 -2.07
CA LEU A 48 9.42 -22.45 -3.44
C LEU A 48 10.90 -22.88 -3.46
N HIS A 49 11.67 -22.49 -2.46
CA HIS A 49 13.05 -22.93 -2.32
C HIS A 49 13.13 -24.46 -2.15
N ALA A 50 12.32 -25.06 -1.29
CA ALA A 50 12.29 -26.50 -1.08
C ALA A 50 11.93 -27.25 -2.40
N ILE A 51 10.95 -26.75 -3.14
CA ILE A 51 10.56 -27.32 -4.44
C ILE A 51 11.73 -27.26 -5.43
N ARG A 52 12.40 -26.09 -5.55
CA ARG A 52 13.53 -25.91 -6.48
C ARG A 52 14.71 -26.82 -6.13
N MET A 53 14.98 -26.99 -4.84
CA MET A 53 16.05 -27.83 -4.35
C MET A 53 15.70 -29.32 -4.37
N LYS A 54 14.47 -29.69 -4.76
CA LYS A 54 13.93 -31.06 -4.71
C LYS A 54 14.10 -31.69 -3.31
N ASP A 55 13.86 -30.86 -2.28
CA ASP A 55 13.97 -31.26 -0.89
C ASP A 55 12.84 -32.28 -0.57
N ASN A 56 13.23 -33.53 -0.38
CA ASN A 56 12.32 -34.64 -0.10
C ASN A 56 12.15 -34.90 1.41
N SER A 57 12.54 -33.94 2.26
CA SER A 57 12.31 -34.05 3.71
C SER A 57 10.81 -34.14 4.02
N SER A 58 10.44 -35.06 4.91
CA SER A 58 9.05 -35.26 5.31
C SER A 58 8.51 -34.09 6.16
N GLU A 59 9.37 -33.29 6.75
CA GLU A 59 9.04 -32.17 7.61
C GLU A 59 10.07 -31.05 7.47
N LYS A 60 9.60 -29.80 7.43
CA LYS A 60 10.45 -28.62 7.39
C LYS A 60 9.90 -27.54 8.32
N VAL A 61 10.70 -27.17 9.30
CA VAL A 61 10.37 -26.08 10.22
C VAL A 61 10.86 -24.76 9.63
N ILE A 62 9.93 -23.81 9.45
CA ILE A 62 10.26 -22.43 9.02
C ILE A 62 10.28 -21.55 10.26
N SER A 63 11.43 -20.96 10.56
CA SER A 63 11.59 -20.08 11.72
C SER A 63 10.83 -18.76 11.55
N HIS A 64 10.31 -18.24 12.65
CA HIS A 64 9.73 -16.90 12.68
C HIS A 64 10.81 -15.83 12.40
N SER A 65 10.40 -14.71 11.82
CA SER A 65 11.27 -13.60 11.47
C SER A 65 11.08 -12.35 12.34
N ALA A 66 10.07 -12.36 13.21
CA ALA A 66 9.82 -11.29 14.16
C ALA A 66 9.16 -11.81 15.43
N GLU A 67 9.34 -11.07 16.53
CA GLU A 67 8.64 -11.26 17.79
C GLU A 67 8.07 -9.92 18.26
N ALA A 68 6.81 -9.93 18.73
CA ALA A 68 6.16 -8.73 19.28
C ALA A 68 5.08 -9.14 20.28
N LYS A 69 4.82 -8.28 21.27
CA LYS A 69 3.63 -8.41 22.12
C LYS A 69 2.38 -8.02 21.35
N VAL A 70 1.24 -8.55 21.75
CA VAL A 70 -0.06 -8.19 21.18
C VAL A 70 -0.32 -6.69 21.32
N SER A 71 0.03 -6.11 22.48
CA SER A 71 -0.07 -4.66 22.73
C SER A 71 0.82 -3.83 21.82
N ASP A 72 2.05 -4.26 21.52
CA ASP A 72 2.96 -3.54 20.63
C ASP A 72 2.40 -3.50 19.19
N ILE A 73 1.84 -4.62 18.73
CA ILE A 73 1.17 -4.70 17.43
C ILE A 73 -0.02 -3.73 17.38
N LEU A 74 -0.85 -3.71 18.42
CA LEU A 74 -1.99 -2.81 18.50
C LEU A 74 -1.56 -1.33 18.45
N ASN A 75 -0.54 -0.95 19.22
CA ASN A 75 0.00 0.41 19.25
C ASN A 75 0.53 0.83 17.87
N LEU A 76 1.26 -0.03 17.18
CA LEU A 76 1.74 0.23 15.82
C LEU A 76 0.57 0.45 14.85
N LEU A 77 -0.46 -0.40 14.89
CA LEU A 77 -1.62 -0.28 14.01
C LEU A 77 -2.44 0.99 14.30
N GLN A 78 -2.59 1.39 15.56
CA GLN A 78 -3.22 2.65 15.94
C GLN A 78 -2.43 3.86 15.43
N ASN A 79 -1.09 3.80 15.51
CA ASN A 79 -0.23 4.82 14.93
C ASN A 79 -0.35 4.87 13.40
N PHE A 80 -0.42 3.73 12.71
CA PHE A 80 -0.63 3.69 11.27
C PHE A 80 -1.97 4.31 10.87
N LYS A 81 -3.02 4.02 11.65
CA LYS A 81 -4.32 4.67 11.44
C LYS A 81 -4.21 6.19 11.59
N LEU A 82 -3.68 6.65 12.73
CA LEU A 82 -3.56 8.07 13.03
C LEU A 82 -2.74 8.83 11.98
N VAL A 83 -1.57 8.30 11.61
CA VAL A 83 -0.64 8.98 10.72
C VAL A 83 -1.08 8.83 9.26
N TYR A 84 -1.40 7.62 8.82
CA TYR A 84 -1.70 7.36 7.42
C TYR A 84 -3.18 7.56 7.08
N GLN A 85 -4.07 6.84 7.78
CA GLN A 85 -5.49 6.86 7.42
C GLN A 85 -6.16 8.20 7.80
N ASP A 86 -5.85 8.76 8.96
CA ASP A 86 -6.49 10.00 9.40
C ASP A 86 -5.80 11.25 8.80
N LYS A 87 -4.47 11.35 8.90
CA LYS A 87 -3.72 12.53 8.44
C LYS A 87 -3.28 12.47 6.98
N GLY A 88 -3.16 11.29 6.37
CA GLY A 88 -2.67 11.12 5.00
C GLY A 88 -1.15 11.24 4.87
N GLU A 89 -0.41 11.10 5.95
CA GLU A 89 1.05 11.11 6.03
C GLU A 89 1.59 9.67 6.05
N PHE A 90 2.86 9.46 5.66
CA PHE A 90 3.48 8.15 5.79
C PHE A 90 4.16 8.02 7.15
N PRO A 91 3.89 6.96 7.93
CA PRO A 91 4.54 6.74 9.21
C PRO A 91 6.03 6.40 9.03
N MET A 92 6.83 6.74 10.04
CA MET A 92 8.20 6.21 10.13
C MET A 92 8.13 4.71 10.39
N LEU A 93 8.90 3.95 9.61
CA LEU A 93 8.96 2.48 9.69
C LEU A 93 10.42 2.07 9.92
N HIS A 94 10.74 1.66 11.15
CA HIS A 94 12.13 1.50 11.60
C HIS A 94 12.76 0.17 11.17
N ASN A 95 11.95 -0.84 10.88
CA ASN A 95 12.44 -2.18 10.58
C ASN A 95 11.53 -2.94 9.59
N ALA A 96 11.96 -4.12 9.19
CA ALA A 96 11.23 -4.97 8.23
C ALA A 96 9.85 -5.41 8.75
N PHE A 97 9.73 -5.67 10.07
CA PHE A 97 8.45 -6.05 10.68
C PHE A 97 7.42 -4.93 10.57
N GLU A 98 7.80 -3.70 10.94
CA GLU A 98 6.91 -2.53 10.85
C GLU A 98 6.48 -2.26 9.40
N ARG A 99 7.41 -2.37 8.43
CA ARG A 99 7.06 -2.23 7.00
C ARG A 99 6.05 -3.27 6.54
N LYS A 100 6.27 -4.54 6.87
CA LYS A 100 5.36 -5.65 6.54
C LYS A 100 4.01 -5.50 7.23
N LEU A 101 4.00 -5.05 8.48
CA LEU A 101 2.78 -4.80 9.24
C LEU A 101 1.98 -3.62 8.65
N PHE A 102 2.64 -2.53 8.27
CA PHE A 102 2.01 -1.39 7.60
C PHE A 102 1.41 -1.79 6.24
N ASN A 103 2.14 -2.54 5.43
CA ASN A 103 1.62 -3.07 4.17
C ASN A 103 0.40 -3.97 4.40
N THR A 104 0.43 -4.80 5.44
CA THR A 104 -0.71 -5.62 5.85
C THR A 104 -1.91 -4.74 6.22
N TYR A 105 -1.74 -3.75 7.08
CA TYR A 105 -2.79 -2.85 7.53
C TYR A 105 -3.52 -2.18 6.35
N ARG A 106 -2.76 -1.65 5.38
CA ARG A 106 -3.34 -0.97 4.22
C ARG A 106 -4.26 -1.86 3.38
N CYS A 107 -4.04 -3.16 3.36
CA CYS A 107 -4.88 -4.12 2.64
C CYS A 107 -6.26 -4.36 3.29
N TYR A 108 -6.48 -3.89 4.53
CA TYR A 108 -7.78 -3.95 5.22
C TYR A 108 -8.57 -2.64 5.14
N MET A 109 -7.97 -1.56 4.64
CA MET A 109 -8.67 -0.31 4.42
C MET A 109 -9.69 -0.45 3.28
N ASP A 110 -10.82 0.22 3.41
CA ASP A 110 -11.76 0.37 2.28
C ASP A 110 -11.23 1.48 1.36
N ILE A 111 -10.54 1.07 0.29
CA ILE A 111 -9.93 2.00 -0.66
C ILE A 111 -10.96 2.85 -1.41
N GLY A 112 -12.18 2.32 -1.62
CA GLY A 112 -13.25 3.05 -2.31
C GLY A 112 -13.82 4.19 -1.45
N VAL A 113 -13.75 4.07 -0.13
CA VAL A 113 -14.14 5.14 0.81
C VAL A 113 -12.98 6.09 1.08
N TYR A 114 -11.75 5.55 1.15
CA TYR A 114 -10.58 6.32 1.55
C TYR A 114 -10.05 7.24 0.43
N PHE A 115 -10.14 6.81 -0.84
CA PHE A 115 -9.64 7.57 -1.99
C PHE A 115 -10.77 8.02 -2.95
N PRO A 116 -10.56 9.12 -3.72
CA PRO A 116 -9.39 10.01 -3.67
C PRO A 116 -9.41 10.97 -2.49
N ARG A 117 -8.24 11.38 -2.01
CA ARG A 117 -8.11 12.46 -1.01
C ARG A 117 -7.69 13.75 -1.69
N LYS A 118 -8.40 14.84 -1.38
CA LYS A 118 -8.06 16.19 -1.85
C LYS A 118 -6.94 16.76 -0.98
N PHE A 119 -5.99 17.42 -1.64
CA PHE A 119 -4.96 18.17 -0.94
C PHE A 119 -5.50 19.50 -0.41
N VAL A 120 -4.87 20.00 0.66
CA VAL A 120 -5.06 21.38 1.10
C VAL A 120 -4.30 22.29 0.13
N GLN A 121 -5.01 23.26 -0.45
CA GLN A 121 -4.44 24.25 -1.34
C GLN A 121 -4.22 25.55 -0.55
N HIS A 122 -3.00 26.10 -0.62
CA HIS A 122 -2.65 27.42 -0.09
C HIS A 122 -2.51 28.38 -1.26
N THR A 123 -3.55 29.18 -1.48
CA THR A 123 -3.64 30.08 -2.64
C THR A 123 -3.55 31.54 -2.20
N ASP A 124 -2.71 32.31 -2.85
CA ASP A 124 -2.61 33.78 -2.73
C ASP A 124 -2.45 34.42 -4.12
N ASN A 125 -2.15 35.71 -4.18
CA ASN A 125 -1.95 36.44 -5.45
C ASN A 125 -0.72 36.02 -6.26
N ARG A 126 0.14 35.15 -5.71
CA ARG A 126 1.35 34.60 -6.38
C ARG A 126 1.08 33.23 -7.01
N GLY A 127 -0.01 32.53 -6.63
CA GLY A 127 -0.36 31.21 -7.11
C GLY A 127 -0.82 30.25 -5.99
N THR A 128 -0.74 28.94 -6.25
CA THR A 128 -1.19 27.89 -5.33
C THR A 128 -0.02 26.99 -4.96
N PHE A 129 0.16 26.75 -3.66
CA PHE A 129 1.07 25.78 -3.11
C PHE A 129 0.29 24.58 -2.57
N VAL A 130 0.75 23.36 -2.90
CA VAL A 130 0.14 22.09 -2.45
C VAL A 130 1.25 21.15 -2.01
N GLU A 131 1.22 20.75 -0.75
CA GLU A 131 2.08 19.68 -0.24
C GLU A 131 1.54 18.32 -0.71
N ILE A 132 2.32 17.57 -1.50
CA ILE A 132 1.87 16.31 -2.12
C ILE A 132 2.13 15.12 -1.20
N ALA A 133 3.30 15.06 -0.56
CA ALA A 133 3.65 13.96 0.33
C ALA A 133 4.51 14.45 1.48
N ARG A 134 4.09 14.11 2.71
CA ARG A 134 4.89 14.21 3.92
C ARG A 134 5.16 12.82 4.45
N HIS A 135 6.41 12.47 4.65
CA HIS A 135 6.81 11.12 5.04
C HIS A 135 8.04 11.12 5.93
N GLY A 136 8.09 10.14 6.83
CA GLY A 136 9.27 9.81 7.64
C GLY A 136 10.15 8.71 7.01
N ILE A 137 9.91 8.34 5.74
CA ILE A 137 10.61 7.27 5.03
C ILE A 137 11.34 7.83 3.82
N ALA A 138 12.55 7.31 3.56
CA ALA A 138 13.23 7.53 2.31
C ALA A 138 12.42 6.88 1.17
N GLY A 139 12.45 7.51 -0.01
CA GLY A 139 11.75 7.01 -1.20
C GLY A 139 12.14 7.86 -2.40
N GLN A 140 11.49 7.61 -3.53
CA GLN A 140 11.72 8.34 -4.77
C GLN A 140 10.46 9.11 -5.15
N THR A 141 10.59 10.43 -5.33
CA THR A 141 9.55 11.27 -5.93
C THR A 141 9.89 11.52 -7.38
N SER A 142 8.91 11.37 -8.27
CA SER A 142 9.07 11.58 -9.71
C SER A 142 7.81 12.21 -10.28
N PHE A 143 7.92 12.80 -11.47
CA PHE A 143 6.75 13.17 -12.25
C PHE A 143 6.78 12.48 -13.61
N SER A 144 5.63 12.35 -14.25
CA SER A 144 5.54 11.86 -15.62
C SER A 144 4.54 12.67 -16.42
N THR A 145 4.74 12.66 -17.73
CA THR A 145 3.75 13.16 -18.70
C THR A 145 3.08 11.97 -19.39
N THR A 146 1.81 12.15 -19.75
CA THR A 146 1.06 11.12 -20.50
C THR A 146 0.20 11.84 -21.55
N GLU A 147 0.38 11.46 -22.82
CA GLU A 147 -0.38 12.04 -23.93
C GLU A 147 -1.87 11.66 -23.87
N PRO A 148 -2.76 12.46 -24.50
CA PRO A 148 -4.20 12.18 -24.51
C PRO A 148 -4.54 10.77 -24.99
N GLY A 149 -5.45 10.10 -24.26
CA GLY A 149 -5.92 8.75 -24.55
C GLY A 149 -4.98 7.62 -24.13
N ILE A 150 -3.73 7.92 -23.78
CA ILE A 150 -2.72 6.90 -23.42
C ILE A 150 -2.96 6.41 -21.98
N THR A 151 -2.76 5.11 -21.79
CA THR A 151 -2.75 4.43 -20.50
C THR A 151 -1.34 3.97 -20.17
N ARG A 152 -0.92 4.18 -18.91
CA ARG A 152 0.36 3.71 -18.34
C ARG A 152 0.07 2.85 -17.12
N GLY A 153 0.99 1.95 -16.77
CA GLY A 153 0.86 1.02 -15.65
C GLY A 153 0.44 -0.36 -16.13
N ASN A 154 -0.68 -0.92 -15.63
CA ASN A 154 -1.07 -2.32 -15.76
C ASN A 154 -0.04 -3.24 -15.10
N HIS A 155 0.26 -2.94 -13.84
CA HIS A 155 1.14 -3.76 -13.02
C HIS A 155 0.74 -3.66 -11.54
N PHE A 156 1.28 -4.55 -10.73
CA PHE A 156 1.16 -4.51 -9.28
C PHE A 156 2.50 -4.70 -8.60
N HIS A 157 2.54 -4.39 -7.32
CA HIS A 157 3.69 -4.54 -6.44
C HIS A 157 3.37 -5.47 -5.28
N THR A 158 4.38 -6.14 -4.74
CA THR A 158 4.24 -7.01 -3.57
C THR A 158 4.76 -6.37 -2.28
N ARG A 159 5.61 -5.33 -2.39
CA ARG A 159 6.19 -4.59 -1.25
C ARG A 159 6.24 -3.08 -1.45
N LYS A 160 6.32 -2.60 -2.70
CA LYS A 160 6.35 -1.16 -2.99
C LYS A 160 4.98 -0.54 -2.83
N ILE A 161 4.97 0.68 -2.31
CA ILE A 161 3.77 1.52 -2.22
C ILE A 161 4.03 2.79 -3.01
N GLU A 162 3.03 3.21 -3.78
CA GLU A 162 3.11 4.39 -4.62
C GLU A 162 1.99 5.36 -4.30
N ARG A 163 2.25 6.65 -4.49
CA ARG A 163 1.24 7.71 -4.48
C ARG A 163 1.26 8.42 -5.83
N PHE A 164 0.12 8.44 -6.50
CA PHE A 164 -0.07 9.19 -7.74
C PHE A 164 -0.92 10.43 -7.46
N ALA A 165 -0.38 11.59 -7.81
CA ALA A 165 -1.07 12.87 -7.70
C ALA A 165 -1.17 13.52 -9.08
N VAL A 166 -2.37 13.83 -9.52
CA VAL A 166 -2.60 14.57 -10.76
C VAL A 166 -2.44 16.06 -10.47
N ILE A 167 -1.53 16.72 -11.20
CA ILE A 167 -1.19 18.13 -11.01
C ILE A 167 -1.62 19.02 -12.18
N LYS A 168 -1.87 18.44 -13.37
CA LYS A 168 -2.45 19.10 -14.53
C LYS A 168 -3.11 18.09 -15.45
N GLY A 169 -4.25 18.44 -16.04
CA GLY A 169 -5.02 17.58 -16.94
C GLY A 169 -6.02 16.70 -16.19
N LYS A 170 -6.63 15.75 -16.89
CA LYS A 170 -7.67 14.87 -16.37
C LYS A 170 -7.26 13.42 -16.48
N ALA A 171 -7.38 12.68 -15.37
CA ALA A 171 -6.97 11.28 -15.31
C ALA A 171 -8.08 10.38 -14.80
N LEU A 172 -8.10 9.15 -15.31
CA LEU A 172 -8.74 8.00 -14.69
C LEU A 172 -7.65 7.10 -14.11
N ILE A 173 -7.64 6.92 -12.78
CA ILE A 173 -6.83 5.93 -12.09
C ILE A 173 -7.72 4.74 -11.76
N GLN A 174 -7.27 3.55 -12.10
CA GLN A 174 -8.00 2.31 -11.86
C GLN A 174 -7.19 1.38 -10.98
N LEU A 175 -7.84 0.75 -10.01
CA LEU A 175 -7.25 -0.24 -9.12
C LEU A 175 -8.12 -1.48 -9.05
N ARG A 176 -7.50 -2.66 -9.17
CA ARG A 176 -8.16 -3.96 -8.98
C ARG A 176 -7.28 -4.85 -8.10
N ARG A 177 -7.86 -5.39 -7.04
CA ARG A 177 -7.15 -6.39 -6.22
C ARG A 177 -6.90 -7.65 -7.03
N ILE A 178 -5.67 -8.17 -6.97
CA ILE A 178 -5.30 -9.44 -7.63
C ILE A 178 -6.23 -10.57 -7.16
N GLY A 179 -6.65 -11.40 -8.10
CA GLY A 179 -7.60 -12.49 -7.87
C GLY A 179 -9.06 -12.08 -7.74
N THR A 180 -9.42 -10.82 -8.04
CA THR A 180 -10.81 -10.35 -8.04
C THR A 180 -11.16 -9.63 -9.35
N SER A 181 -12.48 -9.43 -9.61
CA SER A 181 -12.97 -8.70 -10.79
C SER A 181 -13.42 -7.26 -10.47
N LYS A 182 -13.47 -6.86 -9.19
CA LYS A 182 -13.95 -5.53 -8.80
C LYS A 182 -12.89 -4.48 -9.12
N VAL A 183 -13.20 -3.53 -10.00
CA VAL A 183 -12.36 -2.37 -10.34
C VAL A 183 -12.86 -1.14 -9.61
N HIS A 184 -11.95 -0.42 -8.97
CA HIS A 184 -12.20 0.92 -8.41
C HIS A 184 -11.71 1.95 -9.43
N ASN A 185 -12.58 2.92 -9.75
CA ASN A 185 -12.29 4.00 -10.71
C ASN A 185 -12.25 5.33 -9.96
N PHE A 186 -11.13 6.06 -10.09
CA PHE A 186 -10.92 7.37 -9.48
C PHE A 186 -10.67 8.39 -10.59
N TYR A 187 -11.57 9.36 -10.70
CA TYR A 187 -11.48 10.46 -11.66
C TYR A 187 -10.84 11.66 -10.98
N LEU A 188 -9.69 12.11 -11.49
CA LEU A 188 -8.93 13.21 -10.93
C LEU A 188 -8.80 14.34 -11.96
N ASP A 189 -8.85 15.59 -11.47
CA ASP A 189 -8.65 16.81 -12.25
C ASP A 189 -7.57 17.64 -11.57
N GLY A 190 -6.52 18.05 -12.31
CA GLY A 190 -5.44 18.86 -11.79
C GLY A 190 -5.88 20.24 -11.29
N ASN A 191 -7.07 20.73 -11.65
CA ASN A 191 -7.64 21.95 -11.09
C ASN A 191 -8.11 21.77 -9.64
N GLU A 192 -8.39 20.54 -9.21
CA GLU A 192 -8.67 20.14 -7.82
C GLU A 192 -7.67 19.06 -7.40
N PRO A 193 -6.43 19.41 -7.04
CA PRO A 193 -5.38 18.44 -6.77
C PRO A 193 -5.80 17.34 -5.80
N ALA A 194 -5.65 16.11 -6.23
CA ALA A 194 -5.98 14.92 -5.43
C ALA A 194 -5.00 13.80 -5.72
N TYR A 195 -4.98 12.78 -4.88
CA TYR A 195 -4.10 11.62 -5.04
C TYR A 195 -4.82 10.31 -4.76
N VAL A 196 -4.24 9.24 -5.28
CA VAL A 196 -4.57 7.85 -4.96
C VAL A 196 -3.29 7.13 -4.57
N ASP A 197 -3.36 6.33 -3.51
CA ASP A 197 -2.27 5.44 -3.09
C ASP A 197 -2.53 4.03 -3.60
N MET A 198 -1.50 3.41 -4.19
CA MET A 198 -1.54 2.06 -4.71
C MET A 198 -1.15 1.07 -3.59
N PRO A 199 -2.10 0.30 -3.04
CA PRO A 199 -1.77 -0.76 -2.10
C PRO A 199 -1.02 -1.89 -2.80
N ILE A 200 -0.19 -2.63 -2.07
CA ILE A 200 0.38 -3.87 -2.59
C ILE A 200 -0.74 -4.84 -2.99
N TRP A 201 -0.46 -5.71 -3.98
CA TRP A 201 -1.42 -6.67 -4.53
C TRP A 201 -2.66 -6.05 -5.19
N TYR A 202 -2.58 -4.76 -5.58
CA TYR A 202 -3.53 -4.13 -6.47
C TYR A 202 -2.86 -3.80 -7.80
N THR A 203 -3.34 -4.41 -8.88
CA THR A 203 -2.98 -3.93 -10.21
C THR A 203 -3.60 -2.57 -10.43
N HIS A 204 -2.84 -1.69 -11.05
CA HIS A 204 -3.25 -0.32 -11.24
C HIS A 204 -2.78 0.23 -12.59
N ASN A 205 -3.51 1.21 -13.07
CA ASN A 205 -3.14 2.01 -14.22
C ASN A 205 -3.60 3.46 -14.05
N ILE A 206 -3.05 4.34 -14.87
CA ILE A 206 -3.48 5.72 -15.05
C ILE A 206 -3.68 6.00 -16.54
N LYS A 207 -4.86 6.51 -16.89
CA LYS A 207 -5.23 6.91 -18.25
C LYS A 207 -5.44 8.41 -18.34
N ASN A 208 -4.84 9.05 -19.32
CA ASN A 208 -5.19 10.43 -19.68
C ASN A 208 -6.57 10.43 -20.38
N ILE A 209 -7.57 11.00 -19.74
CA ILE A 209 -8.93 11.13 -20.26
C ILE A 209 -9.26 12.58 -20.69
N GLY A 210 -8.27 13.48 -20.64
CA GLY A 210 -8.35 14.85 -21.14
C GLY A 210 -7.89 14.96 -22.59
N ASN A 211 -7.84 16.20 -23.08
CA ASN A 211 -7.40 16.57 -24.42
C ASN A 211 -6.05 17.29 -24.46
N GLU A 212 -5.39 17.41 -23.31
CA GLU A 212 -4.04 17.97 -23.16
C GLU A 212 -3.10 16.97 -22.49
N THR A 213 -1.80 17.21 -22.52
CA THR A 213 -0.81 16.39 -21.82
C THR A 213 -1.12 16.36 -20.31
N LEU A 214 -1.27 15.17 -19.76
CA LEU A 214 -1.46 14.93 -18.33
C LEU A 214 -0.11 14.99 -17.61
N TYR A 215 -0.03 15.72 -16.50
CA TYR A 215 1.12 15.73 -15.60
C TYR A 215 0.77 15.04 -14.30
N THR A 216 1.53 14.00 -13.96
CA THR A 216 1.38 13.23 -12.73
C THR A 216 2.67 13.30 -11.94
N ASN A 217 2.58 13.69 -10.67
CA ASN A 217 3.63 13.52 -9.71
C ASN A 217 3.39 12.18 -8.99
N PHE A 218 4.44 11.39 -8.80
CA PHE A 218 4.35 10.15 -8.03
C PHE A 218 5.53 10.00 -7.08
N TRP A 219 5.24 9.37 -5.97
CA TRP A 219 6.21 8.96 -4.97
C TRP A 219 6.14 7.46 -4.78
N ILE A 220 7.28 6.85 -4.57
CA ILE A 220 7.45 5.43 -4.28
C ILE A 220 8.39 5.28 -3.07
N ASN A 221 8.09 4.35 -2.17
CA ASN A 221 8.82 4.19 -0.91
C ASN A 221 10.24 3.63 -1.05
N GLU A 222 10.59 3.11 -2.23
CA GLU A 222 11.91 2.56 -2.54
C GLU A 222 12.42 3.14 -3.85
N PRO A 223 13.70 3.50 -3.99
CA PRO A 223 14.29 3.82 -5.28
C PRO A 223 14.13 2.65 -6.27
N PHE A 224 13.97 2.99 -7.55
CA PHE A 224 13.88 1.97 -8.60
C PHE A 224 15.21 1.23 -8.76
N ASP A 225 15.18 -0.09 -8.64
CA ASP A 225 16.30 -0.99 -8.92
C ASP A 225 15.87 -1.97 -10.03
N PRO A 226 16.51 -1.93 -11.21
CA PRO A 226 16.17 -2.84 -12.31
C PRO A 226 16.47 -4.30 -12.01
N SER A 227 17.37 -4.59 -11.06
CA SER A 227 17.68 -5.96 -10.63
C SER A 227 16.68 -6.53 -9.63
N ASP A 228 15.90 -5.67 -8.97
CA ASP A 228 14.86 -6.01 -7.99
C ASP A 228 13.67 -5.05 -8.13
N ALA A 229 13.06 -5.07 -9.31
CA ALA A 229 12.04 -4.09 -9.70
C ALA A 229 10.73 -4.19 -8.89
N ASP A 230 10.39 -5.34 -8.32
CA ASP A 230 9.10 -5.62 -7.64
C ASP A 230 7.91 -5.09 -8.46
N THR A 231 7.92 -5.32 -9.78
CA THR A 231 6.89 -4.85 -10.71
C THR A 231 6.44 -6.01 -11.57
N TYR A 232 5.17 -6.36 -11.47
CA TYR A 232 4.58 -7.53 -12.14
C TYR A 232 3.45 -7.07 -13.05
N PHE A 233 3.55 -7.38 -14.33
CA PHE A 233 2.52 -7.02 -15.31
C PHE A 233 1.22 -7.77 -15.05
N GLU A 234 0.13 -7.02 -14.97
CA GLU A 234 -1.24 -7.52 -14.84
C GLU A 234 -2.21 -6.40 -15.23
N THR A 235 -3.10 -6.63 -16.17
CA THR A 235 -4.13 -5.63 -16.55
C THR A 235 -5.15 -5.42 -15.43
N VAL A 236 -5.65 -4.21 -15.34
CA VAL A 236 -6.75 -3.87 -14.42
C VAL A 236 -8.07 -4.45 -14.90
#